data_16c3c746c624cb58782688d8a71730a0
#
_entry.id   16c3c746c624cb58782688d8a71730a0
#
_cell.length_a   1.000
_cell.length_b   1.000
_cell.length_c   1.000
_cell.angle_alpha   90.00
_cell.angle_beta   90.00
_cell.angle_gamma   90.00
#
_symmetry.space_group_name_H-M   'P 1'
#
loop_
_entity.id
_entity.type
_entity.pdbx_description
1 polymer ?
#
loop_
_entity_poly.entity_id
_entity_poly.type
_entity_poly.pdbx_seq_one_letter_code
_entity_poly.pdbx_strand_id
1 'polypeptide(L)'
;PIVQNLQGQMVHQPISPRTLNAWVKVIEEKAFSPEVIPMFTALSEGATPQDLNTMLNTVGGHQAAMQMLKDTINDEAADWDRLHPVPAGPIAPGQMREPRGSDIAGTTSTLQEQIAWMTSNPPVPVGDIYKRWIILGLNKIVRMYSPVSILDIKQGPKEPFRDYVDRFFKTLRAEQATQDVKNWMTDTLLVQNANPDCKTILRALGPGATIEEMMTACQGVGGPGHKARVL
;
A
#
# COMPACT_ATOMS: atom_id res chain seq x y z
N PRO A 1 -11.80 -3.62 -17.07
CA PRO A 1 -11.63 -4.77 -16.17
C PRO A 1 -12.14 -6.08 -16.77
N ILE A 2 -11.56 -7.17 -16.35
CA ILE A 2 -12.04 -8.51 -16.67
C ILE A 2 -13.00 -8.92 -15.56
N VAL A 3 -14.25 -9.21 -15.94
CA VAL A 3 -15.32 -9.59 -15.01
C VAL A 3 -15.98 -10.87 -15.46
N GLN A 4 -16.63 -11.56 -14.55
CA GLN A 4 -17.39 -12.76 -14.84
C GLN A 4 -18.81 -12.38 -15.23
N ASN A 5 -19.28 -12.85 -16.40
CA ASN A 5 -20.66 -12.62 -16.82
C ASN A 5 -21.61 -13.62 -16.17
N LEU A 6 -22.91 -13.52 -16.49
CA LEU A 6 -23.95 -14.38 -15.92
C LEU A 6 -23.77 -15.86 -16.31
N GLN A 7 -23.08 -16.15 -17.42
CA GLN A 7 -22.79 -17.51 -17.87
C GLN A 7 -21.47 -18.04 -17.30
N GLY A 8 -20.81 -17.31 -16.41
CA GLY A 8 -19.54 -17.71 -15.81
C GLY A 8 -18.32 -17.46 -16.68
N GLN A 9 -18.47 -16.81 -17.82
CA GLN A 9 -17.36 -16.48 -18.72
C GLN A 9 -16.66 -15.21 -18.29
N MET A 10 -15.32 -15.17 -18.43
CA MET A 10 -14.53 -13.97 -18.17
C MET A 10 -14.58 -13.05 -19.38
N VAL A 11 -15.07 -11.85 -19.21
CA VAL A 11 -15.25 -10.87 -20.28
C VAL A 11 -14.67 -9.52 -19.88
N HIS A 12 -14.26 -8.74 -20.89
CA HIS A 12 -13.75 -7.39 -20.66
C HIS A 12 -14.90 -6.39 -20.62
N GLN A 13 -14.84 -5.49 -19.63
CA GLN A 13 -15.68 -4.29 -19.60
C GLN A 13 -14.77 -3.06 -19.53
N PRO A 14 -15.11 -1.95 -20.22
CA PRO A 14 -14.37 -0.70 -20.07
C PRO A 14 -14.44 -0.21 -18.63
N ILE A 15 -13.38 0.43 -18.15
CA ILE A 15 -13.40 1.04 -16.81
C ILE A 15 -14.48 2.10 -16.76
N SER A 16 -15.30 2.08 -15.68
CA SER A 16 -16.43 2.99 -15.58
C SER A 16 -15.99 4.40 -15.17
N PRO A 17 -16.71 5.44 -15.63
CA PRO A 17 -16.49 6.81 -15.12
C PRO A 17 -16.64 6.91 -13.61
N ARG A 18 -17.53 6.12 -13.02
CA ARG A 18 -17.74 6.07 -11.57
C ARG A 18 -16.47 5.62 -10.84
N THR A 19 -15.81 4.59 -11.34
CA THR A 19 -14.54 4.08 -10.77
C THR A 19 -13.45 5.13 -10.88
N LEU A 20 -13.31 5.76 -12.05
CA LEU A 20 -12.31 6.82 -12.26
C LEU A 20 -12.57 8.03 -11.34
N ASN A 21 -13.83 8.45 -11.23
CA ASN A 21 -14.19 9.56 -10.34
C ASN A 21 -13.91 9.23 -8.87
N ALA A 22 -14.20 8.00 -8.45
CA ALA A 22 -13.89 7.55 -7.09
C ALA A 22 -12.38 7.57 -6.82
N TRP A 23 -11.58 7.14 -7.79
CA TRP A 23 -10.13 7.17 -7.67
C TRP A 23 -9.59 8.61 -7.59
N VAL A 24 -10.05 9.50 -8.46
CA VAL A 24 -9.67 10.91 -8.43
C VAL A 24 -9.99 11.52 -7.07
N LYS A 25 -11.18 11.23 -6.52
CA LYS A 25 -11.58 11.72 -5.19
C LYS A 25 -10.66 11.19 -4.08
N VAL A 26 -10.27 9.93 -4.16
CA VAL A 26 -9.33 9.36 -3.18
C VAL A 26 -8.04 10.17 -3.14
N ILE A 27 -7.47 10.46 -4.31
CA ILE A 27 -6.22 11.25 -4.39
C ILE A 27 -6.44 12.69 -3.92
N GLU A 28 -7.56 13.32 -4.31
CA GLU A 28 -7.85 14.70 -3.90
C GLU A 28 -8.05 14.84 -2.39
N GLU A 29 -8.74 13.88 -1.77
CA GLU A 29 -9.10 13.94 -0.35
C GLU A 29 -8.00 13.39 0.56
N LYS A 30 -7.32 12.34 0.13
CA LYS A 30 -6.37 11.59 0.95
C LYS A 30 -4.91 11.81 0.56
N ALA A 31 -4.66 12.41 -0.61
CA ALA A 31 -3.34 12.53 -1.21
C ALA A 31 -2.63 11.16 -1.21
N PHE A 32 -1.48 11.05 -0.59
CA PHE A 32 -0.77 9.78 -0.48
C PHE A 32 -0.67 9.32 0.98
N SER A 33 -1.78 9.45 1.71
CA SER A 33 -1.91 8.82 3.03
C SER A 33 -2.02 7.29 2.88
N PRO A 34 -1.78 6.52 3.95
CA PRO A 34 -1.78 5.05 3.87
C PRO A 34 -3.07 4.44 3.32
N GLU A 35 -4.21 5.12 3.48
CA GLU A 35 -5.52 4.62 3.01
C GLU A 35 -5.62 4.52 1.49
N VAL A 36 -4.77 5.24 0.77
CA VAL A 36 -4.77 5.25 -0.71
C VAL A 36 -4.54 3.85 -1.27
N ILE A 37 -3.69 3.06 -0.64
CA ILE A 37 -3.33 1.73 -1.14
C ILE A 37 -4.49 0.74 -1.12
N PRO A 38 -5.20 0.52 0.01
CA PRO A 38 -6.38 -0.35 0.00
C PRO A 38 -7.50 0.19 -0.89
N MET A 39 -7.67 1.50 -1.02
CA MET A 39 -8.65 2.08 -1.93
C MET A 39 -8.29 1.82 -3.39
N PHE A 40 -7.01 1.97 -3.75
CA PHE A 40 -6.52 1.61 -5.08
C PHE A 40 -6.78 0.13 -5.38
N THR A 41 -6.46 -0.75 -4.44
CA THR A 41 -6.68 -2.19 -4.58
C THR A 41 -8.15 -2.52 -4.83
N ALA A 42 -9.05 -1.92 -4.06
CA ALA A 42 -10.49 -2.13 -4.21
C ALA A 42 -11.01 -1.63 -5.56
N LEU A 43 -10.60 -0.43 -5.98
CA LEU A 43 -11.07 0.19 -7.22
C LEU A 43 -10.50 -0.45 -8.48
N SER A 44 -9.41 -1.19 -8.36
CA SER A 44 -8.70 -1.79 -9.50
C SER A 44 -8.91 -3.30 -9.61
N GLU A 45 -9.96 -3.84 -9.01
CA GLU A 45 -10.27 -5.26 -9.10
C GLU A 45 -10.49 -5.66 -10.57
N GLY A 46 -9.80 -6.72 -11.02
CA GLY A 46 -9.90 -7.21 -12.39
C GLY A 46 -9.31 -6.29 -13.45
N ALA A 47 -8.61 -5.22 -13.07
CA ALA A 47 -8.09 -4.22 -14.01
C ALA A 47 -7.05 -4.81 -14.95
N THR A 48 -7.14 -4.41 -16.24
CA THR A 48 -6.09 -4.66 -17.22
C THR A 48 -4.96 -3.63 -17.02
N PRO A 49 -3.77 -3.86 -17.58
CA PRO A 49 -2.74 -2.83 -17.60
C PRO A 49 -3.22 -1.49 -18.17
N GLN A 50 -4.05 -1.52 -19.21
CA GLN A 50 -4.64 -0.31 -19.78
C GLN A 50 -5.53 0.42 -18.75
N ASP A 51 -6.37 -0.31 -18.02
CA ASP A 51 -7.22 0.27 -16.98
C ASP A 51 -6.37 0.93 -15.89
N LEU A 52 -5.30 0.26 -15.47
CA LEU A 52 -4.40 0.78 -14.45
C LEU A 52 -3.71 2.07 -14.93
N ASN A 53 -3.25 2.10 -16.18
CA ASN A 53 -2.67 3.30 -16.76
C ASN A 53 -3.70 4.43 -16.86
N THR A 54 -4.94 4.12 -17.18
CA THR A 54 -6.02 5.11 -17.21
C THR A 54 -6.21 5.73 -15.82
N MET A 55 -6.24 4.90 -14.77
CA MET A 55 -6.33 5.39 -13.38
C MET A 55 -5.16 6.29 -13.03
N LEU A 56 -3.93 5.89 -13.34
CA LEU A 56 -2.74 6.68 -13.04
C LEU A 56 -2.72 8.00 -13.81
N ASN A 57 -3.17 8.00 -15.06
CA ASN A 57 -3.19 9.19 -15.90
C ASN A 57 -4.24 10.21 -15.49
N THR A 58 -5.25 9.82 -14.70
CA THR A 58 -6.25 10.75 -14.16
C THR A 58 -5.77 11.55 -12.97
N VAL A 59 -4.63 11.16 -12.38
CA VAL A 59 -4.06 11.88 -11.25
C VAL A 59 -3.43 13.18 -11.75
N GLY A 60 -3.98 14.31 -11.33
CA GLY A 60 -3.43 15.63 -11.64
C GLY A 60 -2.48 16.12 -10.57
N GLY A 61 -1.45 16.86 -10.96
CA GLY A 61 -0.44 17.32 -10.01
C GLY A 61 0.46 16.19 -9.51
N HIS A 62 1.05 16.34 -8.34
CA HIS A 62 1.89 15.31 -7.70
C HIS A 62 3.00 14.77 -8.62
N GLN A 63 3.68 15.66 -9.36
CA GLN A 63 4.67 15.25 -10.37
C GLN A 63 5.81 14.42 -9.78
N ALA A 64 6.33 14.81 -8.62
CA ALA A 64 7.41 14.07 -7.96
C ALA A 64 6.98 12.65 -7.57
N ALA A 65 5.77 12.52 -7.05
CA ALA A 65 5.18 11.22 -6.71
C ALA A 65 5.01 10.34 -7.95
N MET A 66 4.45 10.90 -9.01
CA MET A 66 4.23 10.16 -10.26
C MET A 66 5.53 9.77 -10.93
N GLN A 67 6.58 10.58 -10.82
CA GLN A 67 7.90 10.22 -11.32
C GLN A 67 8.50 9.06 -10.52
N MET A 68 8.38 9.08 -9.21
CA MET A 68 8.81 7.98 -8.36
C MET A 68 8.08 6.68 -8.71
N LEU A 69 6.78 6.77 -8.99
CA LEU A 69 5.99 5.62 -9.42
C LEU A 69 6.50 5.05 -10.75
N LYS A 70 6.75 5.92 -11.74
CA LYS A 70 7.32 5.52 -13.03
C LYS A 70 8.68 4.84 -12.87
N ASP A 71 9.55 5.40 -12.04
CA ASP A 71 10.87 4.82 -11.78
C ASP A 71 10.76 3.43 -11.17
N THR A 72 9.84 3.24 -10.22
CA THR A 72 9.58 1.95 -9.61
C THR A 72 9.06 0.93 -10.62
N ILE A 73 8.11 1.33 -11.46
CA ILE A 73 7.55 0.47 -12.51
C ILE A 73 8.65 0.06 -13.50
N ASN A 74 9.52 0.99 -13.91
CA ASN A 74 10.61 0.70 -14.81
C ASN A 74 11.62 -0.29 -14.21
N ASP A 75 11.95 -0.13 -12.93
CA ASP A 75 12.84 -1.05 -12.22
C ASP A 75 12.24 -2.46 -12.15
N GLU A 76 10.96 -2.56 -11.81
CA GLU A 76 10.26 -3.84 -11.73
C GLU A 76 10.14 -4.51 -13.11
N ALA A 77 9.88 -3.72 -14.15
CA ALA A 77 9.82 -4.23 -15.52
C ALA A 77 11.18 -4.77 -15.98
N ALA A 78 12.26 -4.08 -15.64
CA ALA A 78 13.62 -4.53 -15.93
C ALA A 78 13.96 -5.84 -15.19
N ASP A 79 13.56 -5.94 -13.92
CA ASP A 79 13.73 -7.17 -13.13
C ASP A 79 12.94 -8.33 -13.73
N TRP A 80 11.71 -8.08 -14.17
CA TRP A 80 10.90 -9.07 -14.86
C TRP A 80 11.62 -9.62 -16.09
N ASP A 81 12.17 -8.73 -16.92
CA ASP A 81 12.87 -9.12 -18.16
C ASP A 81 14.13 -9.95 -17.85
N ARG A 82 14.82 -9.61 -16.79
CA ARG A 82 16.01 -10.36 -16.34
C ARG A 82 15.63 -11.77 -15.88
N LEU A 83 14.51 -11.91 -15.17
CA LEU A 83 14.03 -13.18 -14.62
C LEU A 83 13.29 -14.05 -15.65
N HIS A 84 12.79 -13.43 -16.73
CA HIS A 84 12.03 -14.10 -17.78
C HIS A 84 12.68 -13.85 -19.13
N PRO A 85 13.84 -14.48 -19.42
CA PRO A 85 14.52 -14.27 -20.70
C PRO A 85 13.61 -14.67 -21.88
N VAL A 86 13.76 -13.95 -22.99
CA VAL A 86 13.00 -14.25 -24.22
C VAL A 86 13.38 -15.65 -24.72
N PRO A 87 12.40 -16.57 -24.95
CA PRO A 87 12.72 -17.86 -25.55
C PRO A 87 13.35 -17.69 -26.91
N ALA A 88 14.36 -18.53 -27.22
CA ALA A 88 14.97 -18.57 -28.54
C ALA A 88 14.01 -19.22 -29.54
N GLY A 89 13.83 -18.57 -30.71
CA GLY A 89 13.04 -19.10 -31.80
C GLY A 89 11.68 -18.45 -31.99
N PRO A 90 11.00 -18.77 -33.11
CA PRO A 90 9.70 -18.21 -33.44
C PRO A 90 8.60 -18.75 -32.54
N ILE A 91 7.57 -17.92 -32.32
CA ILE A 91 6.38 -18.34 -31.57
C ILE A 91 5.62 -19.36 -32.40
N ALA A 92 5.21 -20.49 -31.81
CA ALA A 92 4.43 -21.50 -32.51
C ALA A 92 3.07 -20.93 -32.96
N PRO A 93 2.55 -21.36 -34.13
CA PRO A 93 1.23 -20.89 -34.57
C PRO A 93 0.16 -21.17 -33.53
N GLY A 94 -0.69 -20.16 -33.24
CA GLY A 94 -1.75 -20.25 -32.25
C GLY A 94 -1.34 -20.05 -30.81
N GLN A 95 -0.05 -19.87 -30.53
CA GLN A 95 0.43 -19.54 -29.18
C GLN A 95 0.61 -18.04 -29.03
N MET A 96 0.30 -17.54 -27.83
CA MET A 96 0.59 -16.15 -27.47
C MET A 96 2.07 -15.99 -27.19
N ARG A 97 2.61 -14.83 -27.52
CA ARG A 97 3.95 -14.46 -27.08
C ARG A 97 3.94 -14.25 -25.56
N GLU A 98 5.06 -14.50 -24.92
CA GLU A 98 5.21 -14.21 -23.50
C GLU A 98 5.35 -12.70 -23.27
N PRO A 99 4.70 -12.13 -22.24
CA PRO A 99 4.78 -10.70 -22.01
C PRO A 99 6.16 -10.29 -21.50
N ARG A 100 6.68 -9.18 -22.02
CA ARG A 100 7.82 -8.48 -21.48
C ARG A 100 7.37 -7.54 -20.37
N GLY A 101 8.32 -7.00 -19.59
CA GLY A 101 8.00 -6.02 -18.56
C GLY A 101 7.21 -4.83 -19.09
N SER A 102 7.58 -4.31 -20.26
CA SER A 102 6.86 -3.21 -20.91
C SER A 102 5.46 -3.58 -21.35
N ASP A 103 5.22 -4.85 -21.70
CA ASP A 103 3.88 -5.34 -22.03
C ASP A 103 2.99 -5.38 -20.80
N ILE A 104 3.55 -5.83 -19.68
CA ILE A 104 2.85 -5.86 -18.39
C ILE A 104 2.49 -4.45 -17.93
N ALA A 105 3.39 -3.49 -18.16
CA ALA A 105 3.13 -2.08 -17.86
C ALA A 105 2.20 -1.41 -18.90
N GLY A 106 1.81 -2.13 -19.94
CA GLY A 106 0.84 -1.66 -20.93
C GLY A 106 1.39 -0.70 -21.97
N THR A 107 2.71 -0.52 -22.06
CA THR A 107 3.31 0.40 -23.03
C THR A 107 3.57 -0.23 -24.40
N THR A 108 3.77 -1.54 -24.46
CA THR A 108 4.10 -2.27 -25.69
C THR A 108 3.11 -3.38 -26.01
N SER A 109 2.02 -3.50 -25.27
CA SER A 109 0.96 -4.47 -25.47
C SER A 109 -0.34 -3.78 -25.86
N THR A 110 -1.12 -4.43 -26.71
CA THR A 110 -2.48 -3.99 -27.02
C THR A 110 -3.47 -4.47 -25.96
N LEU A 111 -4.64 -3.83 -25.91
CA LEU A 111 -5.71 -4.29 -25.03
C LEU A 111 -6.10 -5.74 -25.33
N GLN A 112 -6.16 -6.12 -26.61
CA GLN A 112 -6.48 -7.48 -27.03
C GLN A 112 -5.46 -8.49 -26.51
N GLU A 113 -4.17 -8.16 -26.55
CA GLU A 113 -3.12 -9.01 -25.98
C GLU A 113 -3.29 -9.13 -24.47
N GLN A 114 -3.55 -8.04 -23.77
CA GLN A 114 -3.76 -8.02 -22.32
C GLN A 114 -4.96 -8.91 -21.93
N ILE A 115 -6.07 -8.76 -22.63
CA ILE A 115 -7.26 -9.59 -22.41
C ILE A 115 -6.93 -11.06 -22.67
N ALA A 116 -6.23 -11.36 -23.76
CA ALA A 116 -5.86 -12.71 -24.12
C ALA A 116 -4.99 -13.38 -23.05
N TRP A 117 -3.98 -12.68 -22.52
CA TRP A 117 -3.18 -13.20 -21.41
C TRP A 117 -4.02 -13.45 -20.16
N MET A 118 -4.86 -12.49 -19.78
CA MET A 118 -5.64 -12.56 -18.54
C MET A 118 -6.75 -13.62 -18.58
N THR A 119 -7.21 -13.99 -19.76
CA THR A 119 -8.31 -14.95 -19.95
C THR A 119 -7.85 -16.30 -20.51
N SER A 120 -6.56 -16.48 -20.73
CA SER A 120 -6.01 -17.76 -21.22
C SER A 120 -6.06 -18.85 -20.14
N ASN A 121 -5.81 -20.09 -20.57
CA ASN A 121 -5.78 -21.23 -19.66
C ASN A 121 -4.45 -21.98 -19.82
N PRO A 122 -3.52 -21.92 -18.86
CA PRO A 122 -3.61 -21.13 -17.62
C PRO A 122 -3.49 -19.63 -17.87
N PRO A 123 -4.09 -18.77 -17.06
CA PRO A 123 -4.02 -17.33 -17.25
C PRO A 123 -2.63 -16.79 -16.99
N VAL A 124 -2.25 -15.76 -17.74
CA VAL A 124 -1.05 -14.95 -17.49
C VAL A 124 -1.55 -13.65 -16.86
N PRO A 125 -1.42 -13.46 -15.53
CA PRO A 125 -2.12 -12.40 -14.80
C PRO A 125 -1.39 -11.05 -14.91
N VAL A 126 -1.27 -10.50 -16.11
CA VAL A 126 -0.53 -9.25 -16.37
C VAL A 126 -1.08 -8.06 -15.57
N GLY A 127 -2.40 -8.00 -15.38
CA GLY A 127 -3.02 -6.96 -14.56
C GLY A 127 -2.61 -7.03 -13.09
N ASP A 128 -2.62 -8.23 -12.52
CA ASP A 128 -2.22 -8.43 -11.12
C ASP A 128 -0.73 -8.19 -10.90
N ILE A 129 0.10 -8.56 -11.87
CA ILE A 129 1.55 -8.32 -11.82
C ILE A 129 1.80 -6.81 -11.83
N TYR A 130 1.21 -6.10 -12.78
CA TYR A 130 1.37 -4.64 -12.86
C TYR A 130 0.83 -3.93 -11.63
N LYS A 131 -0.31 -4.38 -11.12
CA LYS A 131 -0.88 -3.85 -9.88
C LYS A 131 0.11 -3.95 -8.71
N ARG A 132 0.81 -5.08 -8.57
CA ARG A 132 1.84 -5.24 -7.51
C ARG A 132 2.96 -4.23 -7.67
N TRP A 133 3.42 -3.96 -8.89
CA TRP A 133 4.45 -2.95 -9.15
C TRP A 133 3.97 -1.54 -8.78
N ILE A 134 2.73 -1.23 -9.13
CA ILE A 134 2.12 0.07 -8.78
C ILE A 134 2.00 0.20 -7.27
N ILE A 135 1.53 -0.84 -6.57
CA ILE A 135 1.41 -0.82 -5.11
C ILE A 135 2.78 -0.64 -4.45
N LEU A 136 3.82 -1.29 -4.98
CA LEU A 136 5.17 -1.09 -4.49
C LEU A 136 5.60 0.37 -4.60
N GLY A 137 5.31 1.01 -5.73
CA GLY A 137 5.58 2.43 -5.93
C GLY A 137 4.74 3.33 -5.02
N LEU A 138 3.44 3.02 -4.86
CA LEU A 138 2.56 3.76 -3.97
C LEU A 138 3.04 3.69 -2.51
N ASN A 139 3.53 2.52 -2.08
CA ASN A 139 4.11 2.38 -0.75
C ASN A 139 5.33 3.29 -0.54
N LYS A 140 6.20 3.40 -1.55
CA LYS A 140 7.34 4.32 -1.49
C LYS A 140 6.90 5.78 -1.38
N ILE A 141 5.86 6.16 -2.12
CA ILE A 141 5.32 7.53 -2.08
C ILE A 141 4.70 7.82 -0.71
N VAL A 142 3.89 6.91 -0.20
CA VAL A 142 3.27 7.05 1.13
C VAL A 142 4.35 7.24 2.19
N ARG A 143 5.43 6.47 2.12
CA ARG A 143 6.56 6.59 3.02
C ARG A 143 7.27 7.94 2.89
N MET A 144 7.46 8.42 1.66
CA MET A 144 8.10 9.72 1.39
C MET A 144 7.28 10.89 1.95
N TYR A 145 5.95 10.80 1.87
CA TYR A 145 5.05 11.83 2.37
C TYR A 145 4.72 11.65 3.85
N SER A 146 5.14 10.57 4.47
CA SER A 146 4.99 10.42 5.92
C SER A 146 5.93 11.42 6.61
N PRO A 147 5.39 12.33 7.44
CA PRO A 147 6.20 13.42 7.95
C PRO A 147 7.25 12.99 8.98
N VAL A 148 7.10 11.81 9.59
CA VAL A 148 7.96 11.37 10.70
C VAL A 148 8.23 9.87 10.60
N SER A 149 9.48 9.46 10.88
CA SER A 149 9.82 8.04 11.06
C SER A 149 9.16 7.50 12.32
N ILE A 150 8.74 6.22 12.29
CA ILE A 150 8.19 5.54 13.48
C ILE A 150 9.17 5.57 14.67
N LEU A 151 10.47 5.56 14.39
CA LEU A 151 11.50 5.61 15.43
C LEU A 151 11.49 6.93 16.19
N ASP A 152 10.99 7.99 15.58
CA ASP A 152 10.95 9.35 16.15
C ASP A 152 9.59 9.69 16.76
N ILE A 153 8.61 8.78 16.70
CA ILE A 153 7.32 8.96 17.37
C ILE A 153 7.52 8.70 18.85
N LYS A 154 7.51 9.75 19.65
CA LYS A 154 7.70 9.71 21.10
C LYS A 154 6.53 10.41 21.78
N GLN A 155 6.12 9.86 22.93
CA GLN A 155 5.08 10.49 23.73
C GLN A 155 5.61 11.75 24.39
N GLY A 156 4.86 12.85 24.24
CA GLY A 156 5.18 14.10 24.94
C GLY A 156 5.00 13.99 26.45
N PRO A 157 5.66 14.88 27.25
CA PRO A 157 5.57 14.82 28.71
C PRO A 157 4.16 14.95 29.27
N LYS A 158 3.29 15.67 28.55
CA LYS A 158 1.90 15.92 28.94
C LYS A 158 0.91 15.33 27.95
N GLU A 159 1.39 14.58 27.00
CA GLU A 159 0.54 13.98 25.97
C GLU A 159 -0.21 12.78 26.58
N PRO A 160 -1.55 12.72 26.43
CA PRO A 160 -2.31 11.53 26.80
C PRO A 160 -1.81 10.32 26.03
N PHE A 161 -1.74 9.18 26.69
CA PHE A 161 -1.25 7.94 26.06
C PHE A 161 -2.07 7.57 24.82
N ARG A 162 -3.38 7.79 24.86
CA ARG A 162 -4.27 7.54 23.70
C ARG A 162 -3.83 8.32 22.47
N ASP A 163 -3.51 9.61 22.62
CA ASP A 163 -3.08 10.45 21.49
C ASP A 163 -1.75 9.99 20.92
N TYR A 164 -0.83 9.60 21.81
CA TYR A 164 0.46 9.01 21.40
C TYR A 164 0.26 7.70 20.64
N VAL A 165 -0.59 6.80 21.11
CA VAL A 165 -0.91 5.54 20.46
C VAL A 165 -1.49 5.77 19.06
N ASP A 166 -2.41 6.74 18.93
CA ASP A 166 -3.01 7.08 17.64
C ASP A 166 -1.96 7.58 16.65
N ARG A 167 -1.04 8.46 17.07
CA ARG A 167 0.07 8.93 16.24
C ARG A 167 1.02 7.79 15.86
N PHE A 168 1.34 6.94 16.80
CA PHE A 168 2.22 5.80 16.59
C PHE A 168 1.66 4.84 15.54
N PHE A 169 0.41 4.42 15.69
CA PHE A 169 -0.21 3.48 14.75
C PHE A 169 -0.47 4.09 13.36
N LYS A 170 -0.79 5.37 13.30
CA LYS A 170 -0.92 6.08 12.02
C LYS A 170 0.40 6.05 11.25
N THR A 171 1.51 6.29 11.93
CA THR A 171 2.85 6.24 11.33
C THR A 171 3.25 4.80 10.99
N LEU A 172 2.92 3.85 11.87
CA LEU A 172 3.24 2.42 11.66
C LEU A 172 2.58 1.87 10.38
N ARG A 173 1.36 2.30 10.06
CA ARG A 173 0.68 1.89 8.82
C ARG A 173 1.45 2.32 7.57
N ALA A 174 2.16 3.44 7.62
CA ALA A 174 2.94 3.95 6.52
C ALA A 174 4.33 3.31 6.43
N GLU A 175 4.77 2.57 7.44
CA GLU A 175 6.09 1.93 7.43
C GLU A 175 6.10 0.73 6.50
N GLN A 176 7.17 0.65 5.70
CA GLN A 176 7.46 -0.51 4.86
C GLN A 176 8.31 -1.50 5.62
N ALA A 177 7.66 -2.38 6.35
CA ALA A 177 8.33 -3.38 7.15
C ALA A 177 7.54 -4.68 7.10
N THR A 178 8.22 -5.81 7.38
CA THR A 178 7.55 -7.09 7.51
C THR A 178 6.61 -7.06 8.72
N GLN A 179 5.64 -7.97 8.75
CA GLN A 179 4.71 -8.06 9.88
C GLN A 179 5.46 -8.36 11.20
N ASP A 180 6.51 -9.16 11.14
CA ASP A 180 7.32 -9.46 12.33
C ASP A 180 7.99 -8.22 12.89
N VAL A 181 8.53 -7.36 12.02
CA VAL A 181 9.14 -6.08 12.44
C VAL A 181 8.07 -5.13 13.00
N LYS A 182 6.89 -5.08 12.37
CA LYS A 182 5.78 -4.27 12.88
C LYS A 182 5.29 -4.76 14.24
N ASN A 183 5.26 -6.07 14.47
CA ASN A 183 4.93 -6.64 15.77
C ASN A 183 5.95 -6.23 16.83
N TRP A 184 7.25 -6.29 16.50
CA TRP A 184 8.29 -5.80 17.39
C TRP A 184 8.13 -4.31 17.70
N MET A 185 7.82 -3.49 16.70
CA MET A 185 7.57 -2.06 16.89
C MET A 185 6.42 -1.83 17.87
N THR A 186 5.34 -2.59 17.76
CA THR A 186 4.19 -2.50 18.64
C THR A 186 4.52 -2.99 20.05
N ASP A 187 5.22 -4.12 20.17
CA ASP A 187 5.48 -4.75 21.47
C ASP A 187 6.60 -4.05 22.25
N THR A 188 7.59 -3.52 21.55
CA THR A 188 8.81 -3.00 22.19
C THR A 188 8.95 -1.49 22.02
N LEU A 189 8.91 -0.99 20.78
CA LEU A 189 9.19 0.42 20.48
C LEU A 189 8.13 1.35 21.08
N LEU A 190 6.85 0.95 21.03
CA LEU A 190 5.76 1.72 21.62
C LEU A 190 6.02 2.01 23.10
N VAL A 191 6.48 1.00 23.83
CA VAL A 191 6.80 1.13 25.27
C VAL A 191 8.07 1.96 25.48
N GLN A 192 9.11 1.72 24.67
CA GLN A 192 10.37 2.44 24.78
C GLN A 192 10.22 3.95 24.55
N ASN A 193 9.34 4.35 23.66
CA ASN A 193 9.13 5.75 23.28
C ASN A 193 8.00 6.43 24.06
N ALA A 194 7.38 5.73 24.99
CA ALA A 194 6.43 6.33 25.95
C ALA A 194 7.17 7.29 26.88
N ASN A 195 6.45 8.28 27.43
CA ASN A 195 7.05 9.17 28.43
C ASN A 195 7.38 8.40 29.73
N PRO A 196 8.23 8.96 30.61
CA PRO A 196 8.67 8.22 31.81
C PRO A 196 7.53 7.71 32.70
N ASP A 197 6.46 8.50 32.85
CA ASP A 197 5.33 8.12 33.71
C ASP A 197 4.58 6.91 33.14
N CYS A 198 4.23 6.95 31.87
CA CYS A 198 3.56 5.84 31.20
C CYS A 198 4.50 4.64 31.03
N LYS A 199 5.77 4.88 30.74
CA LYS A 199 6.75 3.80 30.55
C LYS A 199 6.88 2.94 31.80
N THR A 200 6.91 3.53 32.99
CA THR A 200 6.95 2.79 34.25
C THR A 200 5.73 1.88 34.40
N ILE A 201 4.53 2.42 34.10
CA ILE A 201 3.28 1.67 34.19
C ILE A 201 3.28 0.53 33.17
N LEU A 202 3.70 0.81 31.92
CA LEU A 202 3.70 -0.18 30.84
C LEU A 202 4.68 -1.32 31.12
N ARG A 203 5.84 -1.03 31.66
CA ARG A 203 6.83 -2.05 32.06
C ARG A 203 6.30 -2.95 33.18
N ALA A 204 5.51 -2.42 34.08
CA ALA A 204 4.89 -3.19 35.16
C ALA A 204 3.81 -4.16 34.63
N LEU A 205 3.16 -3.88 33.48
CA LEU A 205 2.23 -4.81 32.86
C LEU A 205 2.92 -6.04 32.29
N GLY A 206 4.21 -5.93 31.97
CA GLY A 206 4.99 -7.02 31.40
C GLY A 206 4.75 -7.26 29.91
N PRO A 207 5.52 -8.19 29.31
CA PRO A 207 5.38 -8.54 27.91
C PRO A 207 4.04 -9.23 27.62
N GLY A 208 3.47 -8.97 26.45
CA GLY A 208 2.21 -9.55 26.04
C GLY A 208 0.96 -8.79 26.43
N ALA A 209 1.10 -7.62 27.05
CA ALA A 209 -0.05 -6.76 27.33
C ALA A 209 -0.69 -6.29 26.02
N THR A 210 -2.02 -6.28 25.96
CA THR A 210 -2.75 -5.78 24.79
C THR A 210 -2.75 -4.25 24.81
N ILE A 211 -3.03 -3.66 23.63
CA ILE A 211 -3.15 -2.20 23.49
C ILE A 211 -4.24 -1.66 24.43
N GLU A 212 -5.36 -2.37 24.54
CA GLU A 212 -6.47 -1.98 25.43
C GLU A 212 -6.05 -1.98 26.90
N GLU A 213 -5.29 -3.00 27.34
CA GLU A 213 -4.73 -3.06 28.69
C GLU A 213 -3.77 -1.90 28.92
N MET A 214 -2.92 -1.59 27.96
CA MET A 214 -1.98 -0.46 28.04
C MET A 214 -2.72 0.87 28.15
N MET A 215 -3.75 1.07 27.31
CA MET A 215 -4.56 2.30 27.33
C MET A 215 -5.30 2.46 28.66
N THR A 216 -5.85 1.39 29.20
CA THR A 216 -6.54 1.41 30.48
C THR A 216 -5.56 1.75 31.62
N ALA A 217 -4.39 1.12 31.62
CA ALA A 217 -3.37 1.35 32.67
C ALA A 217 -2.83 2.78 32.65
N CYS A 218 -2.70 3.39 31.49
CA CYS A 218 -2.16 4.75 31.33
C CYS A 218 -3.25 5.83 31.30
N GLN A 219 -4.49 5.48 31.51
CA GLN A 219 -5.60 6.43 31.50
C GLN A 219 -5.42 7.48 32.60
N GLY A 220 -5.50 8.75 32.21
CA GLY A 220 -5.34 9.86 33.11
C GLY A 220 -3.90 10.22 33.47
N VAL A 221 -2.93 9.44 33.01
CA VAL A 221 -1.50 9.72 33.21
C VAL A 221 -1.04 10.73 32.15
N GLY A 222 -0.29 11.75 32.56
CA GLY A 222 0.25 12.77 31.67
C GLY A 222 -0.73 13.89 31.33
N GLY A 223 -1.99 13.81 31.70
CA GLY A 223 -2.97 14.87 31.49
C GLY A 223 -2.75 16.07 32.41
N PRO A 224 -3.48 17.18 32.20
CA PRO A 224 -3.29 18.40 32.97
C PRO A 224 -3.41 18.28 34.48
N GLY A 225 -4.05 17.25 35.03
CA GLY A 225 -4.20 17.00 36.44
C GLY A 225 -3.26 15.96 37.03
N HIS A 226 -2.38 15.37 36.21
CA HIS A 226 -1.56 14.23 36.67
C HIS A 226 -0.62 14.57 37.81
N LYS A 227 0.07 15.70 37.76
CA LYS A 227 1.01 16.13 38.81
C LYS A 227 0.33 16.38 40.15
N ALA A 228 -0.93 16.81 40.15
CA ALA A 228 -1.69 17.02 41.34
C ALA A 228 -2.12 15.72 42.03
N ARG A 229 -2.16 14.60 41.30
CA ARG A 229 -2.54 13.27 41.84
C ARG A 229 -1.37 12.48 42.40
N VAL A 230 -0.15 12.85 42.03
CA VAL A 230 1.09 12.17 42.43
C VAL A 230 1.68 12.79 43.72
N LEU A 231 1.27 14.00 44.05
CA LEU A 231 1.63 14.69 45.26
C LEU A 231 0.68 14.32 46.42
#